data_18b1afc6b58ffdb451e6c483fdc24839
#
_entry.id   18b1afc6b58ffdb451e6c483fdc24839
#
_cell.length_a   1.000
_cell.length_b   1.000
_cell.length_c   1.000
_cell.angle_alpha   90.00
_cell.angle_beta   90.00
_cell.angle_gamma   90.00
#
_symmetry.space_group_name_H-M   'P 1'
#
loop_
_entity.id
_entity.type
_entity.pdbx_description
1 polymer ?
#
loop_
_entity_poly.entity_id
_entity_poly.type
_entity_poly.pdbx_seq_one_letter_code
_entity_poly.pdbx_strand_id
1 'polypeptide(L)'
;MKLPFSGRALTAGAVAVVTLAAGGSVAGVASAADRSGPAPGTAVVAAAPDLPIANVKAHLSQFQSIATANGGNRAHGRPGYKASLDYVKAKLDAAGFTTRIQQFTASGRTGYNLIADWPGGDANQVVMAGSHLDSVTSGPGINDNGSGSAAVLETALAVARSGFKPAKHLRFAWWGAEELGLVGSRYYVNSLPSADRAKIDGYLNFDMIGSPNPGYFVYDDDPVIEKTFKDYFAGLGVATEIETEGDGRSDHAPFKNAGVPVGGLFSGADYRKTSAQAAKWGGTAGQPFDRCYHSSCDTTANINDTALDRNGDAIAHAIWALSQ
;
A
#
# COMPACT_ATOMS: atom_id res chain seq x y z
N MET A 1 -36.78 46.88 -22.24
CA MET A 1 -36.75 47.37 -23.63
C MET A 1 -36.41 46.16 -24.49
N LYS A 2 -37.46 45.62 -25.13
CA LYS A 2 -37.63 44.85 -26.36
C LYS A 2 -36.45 44.00 -26.89
N LEU A 3 -36.71 42.69 -26.96
CA LEU A 3 -36.24 41.72 -27.95
C LEU A 3 -36.49 42.19 -29.43
N PRO A 4 -35.94 41.56 -30.48
CA PRO A 4 -36.61 40.39 -31.02
C PRO A 4 -35.75 39.26 -31.64
N PHE A 5 -36.43 38.14 -31.71
CA PHE A 5 -36.35 36.92 -32.50
C PHE A 5 -36.07 37.06 -34.01
N SER A 6 -35.37 36.05 -34.62
CA SER A 6 -35.74 35.33 -35.87
C SER A 6 -34.76 34.16 -36.03
N GLY A 7 -35.02 32.92 -36.36
CA GLY A 7 -36.17 32.27 -37.02
C GLY A 7 -35.76 31.69 -38.36
N ARG A 8 -35.97 30.32 -38.52
CA ARG A 8 -36.06 29.53 -39.76
C ARG A 8 -34.77 28.91 -40.30
N ALA A 9 -34.72 27.73 -40.94
CA ALA A 9 -35.77 26.76 -41.32
C ALA A 9 -35.08 25.45 -41.73
N LEU A 10 -35.85 24.36 -41.62
CA LEU A 10 -35.58 23.00 -42.12
C LEU A 10 -35.61 22.98 -43.67
N THR A 11 -34.81 22.08 -44.27
CA THR A 11 -35.15 21.43 -45.55
C THR A 11 -34.75 19.95 -45.50
N ALA A 12 -35.74 19.11 -45.72
CA ALA A 12 -35.64 17.71 -46.02
C ALA A 12 -35.55 17.52 -47.56
N GLY A 13 -34.84 16.52 -48.03
CA GLY A 13 -34.78 16.16 -49.45
C GLY A 13 -34.55 14.66 -49.59
N ALA A 14 -35.46 14.05 -50.35
CA ALA A 14 -35.77 12.65 -50.45
C ALA A 14 -34.94 11.86 -51.48
N VAL A 15 -34.78 10.59 -51.16
CA VAL A 15 -34.85 9.32 -51.98
C VAL A 15 -34.65 9.40 -53.51
N ALA A 16 -33.73 8.57 -54.01
CA ALA A 16 -33.88 7.90 -55.30
C ALA A 16 -33.24 6.50 -55.24
N VAL A 17 -34.11 5.49 -55.42
CA VAL A 17 -33.79 4.08 -55.67
C VAL A 17 -33.57 3.94 -57.16
N VAL A 18 -32.49 3.31 -57.60
CA VAL A 18 -32.32 2.77 -58.94
C VAL A 18 -31.86 1.31 -58.86
N THR A 19 -32.74 0.41 -59.18
CA THR A 19 -32.44 -0.99 -59.45
C THR A 19 -32.10 -1.15 -60.94
N LEU A 20 -31.01 -1.83 -61.24
CA LEU A 20 -30.78 -2.50 -62.50
C LEU A 20 -30.05 -3.83 -62.22
N ALA A 21 -30.71 -4.90 -62.71
CA ALA A 21 -30.19 -6.25 -62.81
C ALA A 21 -29.55 -6.45 -64.16
N ALA A 22 -28.49 -7.20 -64.29
CA ALA A 22 -28.27 -8.30 -65.19
C ALA A 22 -26.82 -8.76 -65.36
N GLY A 23 -26.56 -10.03 -65.20
CA GLY A 23 -25.72 -10.78 -66.14
C GLY A 23 -24.30 -11.11 -65.73
N GLY A 24 -24.11 -12.26 -65.14
CA GLY A 24 -23.22 -13.35 -65.48
C GLY A 24 -21.73 -13.11 -65.77
N SER A 25 -20.85 -13.70 -64.91
CA SER A 25 -19.74 -14.57 -65.32
C SER A 25 -19.04 -15.09 -64.10
N VAL A 26 -19.00 -16.41 -63.96
CA VAL A 26 -18.27 -17.11 -62.88
C VAL A 26 -16.79 -17.14 -63.25
N ALA A 27 -15.97 -16.43 -62.52
CA ALA A 27 -14.54 -16.67 -62.49
C ALA A 27 -14.16 -16.98 -61.00
N GLY A 28 -13.75 -18.22 -60.78
CA GLY A 28 -13.30 -18.68 -59.48
C GLY A 28 -12.04 -17.95 -59.04
N VAL A 29 -12.16 -17.21 -57.97
CA VAL A 29 -11.01 -16.65 -57.26
C VAL A 29 -10.82 -17.49 -56.01
N ALA A 30 -9.67 -18.14 -55.91
CA ALA A 30 -9.25 -18.87 -54.73
C ALA A 30 -9.23 -17.90 -53.52
N SER A 31 -10.12 -18.16 -52.58
CA SER A 31 -10.10 -17.44 -51.29
C SER A 31 -8.82 -17.78 -50.54
N ALA A 32 -7.90 -16.84 -50.48
CA ALA A 32 -6.83 -16.88 -49.49
C ALA A 32 -7.49 -16.81 -48.11
N ALA A 33 -7.46 -17.92 -47.37
CA ALA A 33 -7.92 -17.96 -46.01
C ALA A 33 -7.04 -16.98 -45.20
N ASP A 34 -7.65 -15.90 -44.79
CA ASP A 34 -7.09 -14.93 -43.85
C ASP A 34 -6.81 -15.67 -42.54
N ARG A 35 -5.54 -16.03 -42.33
CA ARG A 35 -5.04 -16.54 -41.05
C ARG A 35 -4.68 -15.37 -40.15
N SER A 36 -5.60 -14.49 -39.86
CA SER A 36 -5.49 -13.62 -38.70
C SER A 36 -5.78 -14.49 -37.45
N GLY A 37 -4.72 -15.09 -36.93
CA GLY A 37 -4.78 -15.62 -35.57
C GLY A 37 -5.18 -14.49 -34.60
N PRO A 38 -5.84 -14.79 -33.48
CA PRO A 38 -6.20 -13.77 -32.51
C PRO A 38 -4.93 -13.00 -32.15
N ALA A 39 -4.99 -11.67 -32.16
CA ALA A 39 -3.93 -10.82 -31.63
C ALA A 39 -3.61 -11.30 -30.21
N PRO A 40 -2.32 -11.32 -29.81
CA PRO A 40 -1.97 -11.68 -28.46
C PRO A 40 -2.82 -10.80 -27.54
N GLY A 41 -3.74 -11.43 -26.81
CA GLY A 41 -4.57 -10.73 -25.83
C GLY A 41 -3.63 -10.04 -24.87
N THR A 42 -3.76 -8.74 -24.71
CA THR A 42 -3.21 -8.01 -23.56
C THR A 42 -3.67 -8.78 -22.33
N ALA A 43 -2.74 -9.41 -21.63
CA ALA A 43 -3.05 -10.06 -20.36
C ALA A 43 -3.73 -9.00 -19.50
N VAL A 44 -5.00 -9.23 -19.15
CA VAL A 44 -5.70 -8.35 -18.22
C VAL A 44 -4.99 -8.54 -16.91
N VAL A 45 -4.20 -7.54 -16.52
CA VAL A 45 -3.56 -7.52 -15.19
C VAL A 45 -4.70 -7.56 -14.17
N ALA A 46 -4.70 -8.59 -13.33
CA ALA A 46 -5.71 -8.70 -12.29
C ALA A 46 -5.62 -7.46 -11.39
N ALA A 47 -6.73 -6.75 -11.23
CA ALA A 47 -6.78 -5.63 -10.30
C ALA A 47 -6.52 -6.14 -8.87
N ALA A 48 -5.88 -5.32 -8.05
CA ALA A 48 -5.75 -5.62 -6.63
C ALA A 48 -7.14 -5.80 -6.01
N PRO A 49 -7.32 -6.75 -5.09
CA PRO A 49 -8.57 -6.88 -4.36
C PRO A 49 -8.75 -5.73 -3.38
N ASP A 50 -9.99 -5.35 -3.15
CA ASP A 50 -10.41 -4.57 -1.99
C ASP A 50 -10.09 -5.35 -0.70
N LEU A 51 -9.38 -4.75 0.23
CA LEU A 51 -9.04 -5.37 1.51
C LEU A 51 -10.21 -5.18 2.48
N PRO A 52 -10.88 -6.24 2.95
CA PRO A 52 -11.95 -6.05 3.91
C PRO A 52 -11.44 -5.34 5.17
N ILE A 53 -11.89 -4.10 5.40
CA ILE A 53 -11.49 -3.30 6.58
C ILE A 53 -11.68 -4.08 7.90
N ALA A 54 -12.70 -4.95 7.97
CA ALA A 54 -12.95 -5.80 9.11
C ALA A 54 -11.77 -6.74 9.42
N ASN A 55 -11.06 -7.22 8.40
CA ASN A 55 -9.89 -8.08 8.57
C ASN A 55 -8.70 -7.28 9.12
N VAL A 56 -8.44 -6.09 8.56
CA VAL A 56 -7.39 -5.20 9.08
C VAL A 56 -7.66 -4.84 10.53
N LYS A 57 -8.90 -4.48 10.87
CA LYS A 57 -9.33 -4.20 12.27
C LYS A 57 -9.23 -5.42 13.18
N ALA A 58 -9.43 -6.63 12.68
CA ALA A 58 -9.23 -7.83 13.47
C ALA A 58 -7.75 -8.00 13.86
N HIS A 59 -6.81 -7.66 12.97
CA HIS A 59 -5.39 -7.64 13.31
C HIS A 59 -5.06 -6.56 14.35
N LEU A 60 -5.63 -5.35 14.22
CA LEU A 60 -5.47 -4.29 15.22
C LEU A 60 -6.01 -4.71 16.60
N SER A 61 -7.18 -5.35 16.63
CA SER A 61 -7.78 -5.87 17.87
C SER A 61 -6.89 -6.93 18.52
N GLN A 62 -6.21 -7.76 17.71
CA GLN A 62 -5.27 -8.73 18.22
C GLN A 62 -4.01 -8.06 18.78
N PHE A 63 -3.44 -7.05 18.12
CA PHE A 63 -2.32 -6.26 18.66
C PHE A 63 -2.68 -5.57 19.97
N GLN A 64 -3.88 -5.00 20.06
CA GLN A 64 -4.40 -4.42 21.30
C GLN A 64 -4.50 -5.47 22.42
N SER A 65 -5.03 -6.64 22.13
CA SER A 65 -5.16 -7.74 23.08
C SER A 65 -3.78 -8.23 23.56
N ILE A 66 -2.82 -8.34 22.65
CA ILE A 66 -1.44 -8.70 22.96
C ILE A 66 -0.81 -7.65 23.88
N ALA A 67 -0.93 -6.37 23.54
CA ALA A 67 -0.42 -5.29 24.38
C ALA A 67 -1.03 -5.35 25.78
N THR A 68 -2.34 -5.49 25.89
CA THR A 68 -3.07 -5.58 27.16
C THR A 68 -2.56 -6.74 28.03
N ALA A 69 -2.36 -7.91 27.43
CA ALA A 69 -1.86 -9.10 28.12
C ALA A 69 -0.38 -9.01 28.53
N ASN A 70 0.37 -8.06 27.98
CA ASN A 70 1.82 -7.95 28.14
C ASN A 70 2.30 -6.59 28.68
N GLY A 71 1.54 -6.00 29.59
CA GLY A 71 1.94 -4.78 30.29
C GLY A 71 1.62 -3.48 29.52
N GLY A 72 0.62 -3.53 28.61
CA GLY A 72 0.06 -2.37 27.95
C GLY A 72 0.83 -1.88 26.72
N ASN A 73 1.86 -2.60 26.26
CA ASN A 73 2.65 -2.19 25.11
C ASN A 73 3.21 -3.36 24.30
N ARG A 74 3.73 -3.05 23.11
CA ARG A 74 4.41 -3.97 22.20
C ARG A 74 5.85 -3.53 21.91
N ALA A 75 6.47 -2.87 22.89
CA ALA A 75 7.77 -2.22 22.76
C ALA A 75 8.90 -3.24 22.57
N HIS A 76 9.96 -2.81 21.87
CA HIS A 76 11.18 -3.58 21.69
C HIS A 76 11.69 -4.19 23.01
N GLY A 77 12.09 -5.45 22.94
CA GLY A 77 12.62 -6.18 24.11
C GLY A 77 11.59 -6.48 25.20
N ARG A 78 10.30 -6.28 24.94
CA ARG A 78 9.18 -6.63 25.81
C ARG A 78 8.41 -7.83 25.27
N PRO A 79 7.69 -8.58 26.15
CA PRO A 79 6.93 -9.75 25.70
C PRO A 79 5.86 -9.43 24.64
N GLY A 80 5.21 -8.26 24.71
CA GLY A 80 4.20 -7.83 23.74
C GLY A 80 4.74 -7.72 22.32
N TYR A 81 5.99 -7.27 22.14
CA TYR A 81 6.62 -7.26 20.82
C TYR A 81 6.76 -8.68 20.27
N LYS A 82 7.38 -9.58 21.07
CA LYS A 82 7.59 -10.97 20.60
C LYS A 82 6.28 -11.68 20.31
N ALA A 83 5.26 -11.48 21.14
CA ALA A 83 3.92 -12.06 20.91
C ALA A 83 3.26 -11.51 19.63
N SER A 84 3.45 -10.21 19.31
CA SER A 84 2.98 -9.63 18.06
C SER A 84 3.68 -10.23 16.84
N LEU A 85 5.00 -10.40 16.92
CA LEU A 85 5.80 -11.03 15.87
C LEU A 85 5.39 -12.49 15.64
N ASP A 86 5.15 -13.25 16.71
CA ASP A 86 4.71 -14.64 16.62
C ASP A 86 3.32 -14.75 16.00
N TYR A 87 2.43 -13.82 16.33
CA TYR A 87 1.10 -13.74 15.71
C TYR A 87 1.18 -13.51 14.20
N VAL A 88 1.95 -12.51 13.76
CA VAL A 88 2.13 -12.19 12.34
C VAL A 88 2.76 -13.38 11.61
N LYS A 89 3.83 -13.94 12.17
CA LYS A 89 4.50 -15.11 11.60
C LYS A 89 3.55 -16.30 11.42
N ALA A 90 2.77 -16.62 12.43
CA ALA A 90 1.83 -17.75 12.36
C ALA A 90 0.78 -17.57 11.24
N LYS A 91 0.30 -16.32 11.02
CA LYS A 91 -0.62 -16.03 9.91
C LYS A 91 0.03 -16.22 8.55
N LEU A 92 1.26 -15.79 8.39
CA LEU A 92 2.02 -15.90 7.14
C LEU A 92 2.42 -17.34 6.83
N ASP A 93 2.89 -18.07 7.84
CA ASP A 93 3.21 -19.51 7.69
C ASP A 93 1.99 -20.31 7.24
N ALA A 94 0.83 -20.05 7.87
CA ALA A 94 -0.43 -20.69 7.50
C ALA A 94 -0.92 -20.32 6.09
N ALA A 95 -0.52 -19.15 5.58
CA ALA A 95 -0.84 -18.68 4.23
C ALA A 95 0.17 -19.16 3.16
N GLY A 96 1.23 -19.87 3.53
CA GLY A 96 2.21 -20.45 2.60
C GLY A 96 3.42 -19.57 2.29
N PHE A 97 3.65 -18.52 3.07
CA PHE A 97 4.89 -17.73 2.96
C PHE A 97 6.08 -18.50 3.54
N THR A 98 7.25 -18.26 2.97
CA THR A 98 8.52 -18.64 3.60
C THR A 98 8.94 -17.54 4.55
N THR A 99 8.87 -17.78 5.86
CA THR A 99 9.18 -16.76 6.86
C THR A 99 10.55 -16.97 7.50
N ARG A 100 11.21 -15.87 7.84
CA ARG A 100 12.52 -15.86 8.52
C ARG A 100 12.52 -14.77 9.60
N ILE A 101 12.93 -15.18 10.81
CA ILE A 101 13.22 -14.23 11.88
C ILE A 101 14.70 -13.85 11.80
N GLN A 102 14.99 -12.56 11.74
CA GLN A 102 16.34 -12.01 11.82
C GLN A 102 16.52 -11.39 13.20
N GLN A 103 17.46 -11.92 13.97
CA GLN A 103 17.77 -11.44 15.31
C GLN A 103 18.85 -10.36 15.27
N PHE A 104 18.70 -9.34 16.12
CA PHE A 104 19.68 -8.28 16.34
C PHE A 104 19.70 -7.85 17.82
N THR A 105 20.57 -6.92 18.17
CA THR A 105 20.62 -6.35 19.53
C THR A 105 20.41 -4.84 19.45
N ALA A 106 19.51 -4.31 20.28
CA ALA A 106 19.30 -2.88 20.46
C ALA A 106 19.11 -2.57 21.95
N SER A 107 19.76 -1.53 22.45
CA SER A 107 19.70 -1.10 23.85
C SER A 107 19.89 -2.25 24.84
N GLY A 108 20.86 -3.15 24.56
CA GLY A 108 21.18 -4.31 25.39
C GLY A 108 20.10 -5.41 25.44
N ARG A 109 19.11 -5.37 24.56
CA ARG A 109 18.04 -6.38 24.45
C ARG A 109 18.03 -7.02 23.08
N THR A 110 17.59 -8.26 23.01
CA THR A 110 17.37 -8.95 21.74
C THR A 110 16.16 -8.36 21.02
N GLY A 111 16.36 -7.98 19.76
CA GLY A 111 15.34 -7.55 18.82
C GLY A 111 15.19 -8.57 17.69
N TYR A 112 14.10 -8.44 16.98
CA TYR A 112 13.75 -9.34 15.89
C TYR A 112 13.14 -8.54 14.74
N ASN A 113 13.52 -8.87 13.51
CA ASN A 113 12.75 -8.56 12.31
C ASN A 113 12.07 -9.83 11.81
N LEU A 114 10.89 -9.72 11.25
CA LEU A 114 10.24 -10.80 10.52
C LEU A 114 10.27 -10.46 9.04
N ILE A 115 10.79 -11.37 8.24
CA ILE A 115 10.80 -11.29 6.78
C ILE A 115 9.98 -12.46 6.23
N ALA A 116 9.12 -12.19 5.27
CA ALA A 116 8.25 -13.16 4.63
C ALA A 116 8.34 -13.05 3.11
N ASP A 117 8.72 -14.12 2.46
CA ASP A 117 8.86 -14.23 1.01
C ASP A 117 7.67 -15.01 0.44
N TRP A 118 6.98 -14.45 -0.56
CA TRP A 118 5.95 -15.16 -1.30
C TRP A 118 6.61 -16.07 -2.33
N PRO A 119 6.17 -17.34 -2.46
CA PRO A 119 6.74 -18.26 -3.45
C PRO A 119 6.47 -17.79 -4.88
N GLY A 120 7.51 -17.65 -5.68
CA GLY A 120 7.43 -17.26 -7.10
C GLY A 120 7.94 -15.84 -7.38
N GLY A 121 7.78 -15.41 -8.63
CA GLY A 121 8.35 -14.17 -9.15
C GLY A 121 9.86 -14.25 -9.38
N ASP A 122 10.40 -13.26 -10.12
CA ASP A 122 11.83 -13.18 -10.38
C ASP A 122 12.59 -12.69 -9.13
N ALA A 123 13.41 -13.56 -8.56
CA ALA A 123 14.21 -13.27 -7.38
C ALA A 123 15.29 -12.18 -7.60
N ASN A 124 15.53 -11.75 -8.84
CA ASN A 124 16.41 -10.63 -9.15
C ASN A 124 15.68 -9.28 -9.21
N GLN A 125 14.36 -9.29 -9.10
CA GLN A 125 13.49 -8.12 -9.08
C GLN A 125 12.54 -8.25 -7.88
N VAL A 126 12.82 -7.54 -6.81
CA VAL A 126 12.09 -7.68 -5.54
C VAL A 126 11.28 -6.42 -5.27
N VAL A 127 9.96 -6.55 -5.18
CA VAL A 127 9.10 -5.53 -4.59
C VAL A 127 8.90 -5.87 -3.13
N MET A 128 9.25 -4.93 -2.26
CA MET A 128 9.24 -5.13 -0.82
C MET A 128 8.30 -4.14 -0.13
N ALA A 129 7.46 -4.62 0.77
CA ALA A 129 6.62 -3.79 1.62
C ALA A 129 6.91 -4.06 3.09
N GLY A 130 6.91 -3.02 3.92
CA GLY A 130 7.19 -3.18 5.33
C GLY A 130 6.60 -2.12 6.23
N SER A 131 6.64 -2.42 7.53
CA SER A 131 6.12 -1.59 8.60
C SER A 131 6.81 -1.99 9.90
N HIS A 132 7.03 -1.06 10.84
CA HIS A 132 7.51 -1.51 12.14
C HIS A 132 6.37 -2.11 12.98
N LEU A 133 6.73 -3.05 13.82
CA LEU A 133 5.80 -3.81 14.64
C LEU A 133 5.87 -3.45 16.11
N ASP A 134 6.97 -2.83 16.54
CA ASP A 134 7.11 -2.35 17.91
C ASP A 134 6.28 -1.08 18.14
N SER A 135 6.00 -0.82 19.40
CA SER A 135 5.43 0.43 19.89
C SER A 135 6.40 1.08 20.89
N VAL A 136 6.13 2.31 21.26
CA VAL A 136 6.70 2.90 22.48
C VAL A 136 6.23 2.15 23.72
N THR A 137 6.92 2.37 24.87
CA THR A 137 6.54 1.73 26.14
C THR A 137 5.30 2.33 26.80
N SER A 138 4.87 3.52 26.40
CA SER A 138 3.76 4.26 27.00
C SER A 138 2.38 3.80 26.55
N GLY A 139 2.28 3.02 25.46
CA GLY A 139 0.99 2.60 24.92
C GLY A 139 1.05 1.38 24.02
N PRO A 140 -0.12 0.91 23.56
CA PRO A 140 -0.22 -0.27 22.70
C PRO A 140 0.25 -0.03 21.27
N GLY A 141 0.34 1.25 20.81
CA GLY A 141 0.81 1.60 19.47
C GLY A 141 -0.09 1.04 18.37
N ILE A 142 -1.38 1.35 18.40
CA ILE A 142 -2.32 0.75 17.43
C ILE A 142 -2.34 1.51 16.13
N ASN A 143 -2.25 2.84 16.15
CA ASN A 143 -1.99 3.61 14.95
C ASN A 143 -0.48 3.62 14.64
N ASP A 144 0.34 3.82 15.66
CA ASP A 144 1.81 3.86 15.59
C ASP A 144 2.45 2.58 16.18
N ASN A 145 2.78 1.50 15.41
CA ASN A 145 2.42 1.34 14.01
C ASN A 145 1.71 0.00 13.79
N GLY A 146 0.72 -0.25 14.61
CA GLY A 146 -0.21 -1.37 14.38
C GLY A 146 -0.96 -1.21 13.05
N SER A 147 -1.30 0.04 12.65
CA SER A 147 -2.07 0.31 11.43
C SER A 147 -1.33 -0.15 10.17
N GLY A 148 -0.09 0.30 9.98
CA GLY A 148 0.74 -0.16 8.87
C GLY A 148 1.01 -1.66 8.93
N SER A 149 1.38 -2.17 10.12
CA SER A 149 1.65 -3.60 10.32
C SER A 149 0.45 -4.49 10.00
N ALA A 150 -0.76 -4.08 10.35
CA ALA A 150 -1.99 -4.82 10.06
C ALA A 150 -2.35 -4.80 8.58
N ALA A 151 -2.24 -3.64 7.92
CA ALA A 151 -2.55 -3.50 6.51
C ALA A 151 -1.54 -4.25 5.63
N VAL A 152 -0.25 -4.21 5.95
CA VAL A 152 0.79 -5.01 5.27
C VAL A 152 0.52 -6.51 5.45
N LEU A 153 0.09 -6.95 6.65
CA LEU A 153 -0.28 -8.34 6.89
C LEU A 153 -1.49 -8.75 6.05
N GLU A 154 -2.57 -7.96 6.05
CA GLU A 154 -3.77 -8.29 5.28
C GLU A 154 -3.49 -8.27 3.77
N THR A 155 -2.64 -7.36 3.28
CA THR A 155 -2.17 -7.37 1.89
C THR A 155 -1.42 -8.67 1.55
N ALA A 156 -0.50 -9.11 2.39
CA ALA A 156 0.19 -10.38 2.20
C ALA A 156 -0.79 -11.57 2.18
N LEU A 157 -1.76 -11.60 3.10
CA LEU A 157 -2.80 -12.63 3.12
C LEU A 157 -3.71 -12.56 1.89
N ALA A 158 -3.98 -11.36 1.35
CA ALA A 158 -4.74 -11.18 0.11
C ALA A 158 -3.98 -11.72 -1.10
N VAL A 159 -2.65 -11.54 -1.18
CA VAL A 159 -1.80 -12.19 -2.20
C VAL A 159 -2.02 -13.70 -2.18
N ALA A 160 -1.97 -14.32 -1.01
CA ALA A 160 -2.15 -15.77 -0.88
C ALA A 160 -3.56 -16.23 -1.28
N ARG A 161 -4.61 -15.48 -0.90
CA ARG A 161 -6.01 -15.84 -1.19
C ARG A 161 -6.41 -15.63 -2.64
N SER A 162 -5.84 -14.62 -3.31
CA SER A 162 -6.25 -14.23 -4.67
C SER A 162 -5.72 -15.15 -5.76
N GLY A 163 -4.74 -16.00 -5.46
CA GLY A 163 -4.01 -16.75 -6.48
C GLY A 163 -3.14 -15.87 -7.39
N PHE A 164 -2.82 -14.66 -6.94
CA PHE A 164 -1.98 -13.71 -7.67
C PHE A 164 -0.59 -14.31 -7.95
N LYS A 165 -0.15 -14.14 -9.18
CA LYS A 165 1.16 -14.61 -9.64
C LYS A 165 1.98 -13.40 -10.08
N PRO A 166 2.71 -12.77 -9.18
CA PRO A 166 3.54 -11.63 -9.50
C PRO A 166 4.68 -12.04 -10.45
N ALA A 167 5.05 -11.15 -11.38
CA ALA A 167 6.23 -11.35 -12.20
C ALA A 167 7.51 -11.14 -11.37
N LYS A 168 7.51 -10.14 -10.49
CA LYS A 168 8.60 -9.88 -9.55
C LYS A 168 8.38 -10.61 -8.23
N HIS A 169 9.47 -10.89 -7.52
CA HIS A 169 9.41 -11.50 -6.20
C HIS A 169 8.82 -10.54 -5.16
N LEU A 170 7.86 -11.03 -4.37
CA LEU A 170 7.26 -10.26 -3.29
C LEU A 170 7.89 -10.61 -1.95
N ARG A 171 8.33 -9.59 -1.23
CA ARG A 171 8.84 -9.68 0.13
C ARG A 171 8.10 -8.73 1.05
N PHE A 172 7.70 -9.23 2.21
CA PHE A 172 7.09 -8.43 3.27
C PHE A 172 7.97 -8.43 4.51
N ALA A 173 7.97 -7.33 5.27
CA ALA A 173 8.78 -7.21 6.47
C ALA A 173 8.07 -6.49 7.60
N TRP A 174 8.35 -6.97 8.83
CA TRP A 174 7.94 -6.32 10.07
C TRP A 174 9.20 -6.03 10.88
N TRP A 175 9.45 -4.74 11.08
CA TRP A 175 10.66 -4.29 11.75
C TRP A 175 10.47 -4.19 13.24
N GLY A 176 11.56 -4.36 13.98
CA GLY A 176 11.61 -4.13 15.41
C GLY A 176 12.57 -3.02 15.76
N ALA A 177 12.33 -2.40 16.93
CA ALA A 177 13.14 -1.30 17.44
C ALA A 177 13.24 -0.10 16.46
N GLU A 178 12.17 0.19 15.74
CA GLU A 178 12.01 1.42 14.98
C GLU A 178 12.03 2.60 15.94
N GLU A 179 11.26 2.53 17.02
CA GLU A 179 11.10 3.50 18.08
C GLU A 179 12.41 3.83 18.86
N LEU A 180 13.45 3.07 18.60
CA LEU A 180 14.81 3.32 19.10
C LEU A 180 15.74 3.89 18.01
N GLY A 181 15.18 4.40 16.92
CA GLY A 181 15.88 5.01 15.81
C GLY A 181 16.19 4.05 14.67
N LEU A 182 15.17 3.37 14.12
CA LEU A 182 15.22 2.57 12.89
C LEU A 182 16.21 1.40 12.97
N VAL A 183 16.37 0.78 14.16
CA VAL A 183 17.47 -0.17 14.39
C VAL A 183 17.27 -1.43 13.57
N GLY A 184 16.05 -1.97 13.52
CA GLY A 184 15.76 -3.24 12.84
C GLY A 184 15.92 -3.14 11.33
N SER A 185 15.31 -2.16 10.69
CA SER A 185 15.42 -1.93 9.26
C SER A 185 16.85 -1.62 8.83
N ARG A 186 17.55 -0.78 9.60
CA ARG A 186 18.98 -0.50 9.36
C ARG A 186 19.84 -1.76 9.48
N TYR A 187 19.58 -2.60 10.48
CA TYR A 187 20.27 -3.87 10.63
C TYR A 187 20.04 -4.79 9.44
N TYR A 188 18.80 -4.86 8.96
CA TYR A 188 18.44 -5.64 7.77
C TYR A 188 19.20 -5.14 6.54
N VAL A 189 19.10 -3.86 6.21
CA VAL A 189 19.76 -3.26 5.04
C VAL A 189 21.27 -3.46 5.07
N ASN A 190 21.90 -3.25 6.24
CA ASN A 190 23.35 -3.42 6.40
C ASN A 190 23.80 -4.88 6.33
N SER A 191 22.91 -5.83 6.65
CA SER A 191 23.22 -7.26 6.56
C SER A 191 23.18 -7.81 5.14
N LEU A 192 22.58 -7.08 4.20
CA LEU A 192 22.49 -7.51 2.81
C LEU A 192 23.80 -7.20 2.05
N PRO A 193 24.36 -8.16 1.29
CA PRO A 193 25.34 -7.85 0.27
C PRO A 193 24.83 -6.80 -0.71
N SER A 194 25.72 -5.98 -1.28
CA SER A 194 25.33 -4.93 -2.23
C SER A 194 24.57 -5.49 -3.44
N ALA A 195 24.98 -6.68 -3.92
CA ALA A 195 24.29 -7.37 -5.01
C ALA A 195 22.84 -7.76 -4.69
N ASP A 196 22.54 -8.08 -3.42
CA ASP A 196 21.19 -8.42 -3.00
C ASP A 196 20.35 -7.16 -2.75
N ARG A 197 20.95 -6.07 -2.27
CA ARG A 197 20.28 -4.76 -2.21
C ARG A 197 19.89 -4.25 -3.59
N ALA A 198 20.77 -4.43 -4.59
CA ALA A 198 20.51 -4.02 -5.96
C ALA A 198 19.35 -4.76 -6.65
N LYS A 199 18.89 -5.88 -6.07
CA LYS A 199 17.71 -6.60 -6.56
C LYS A 199 16.40 -6.02 -6.03
N ILE A 200 16.42 -5.14 -5.03
CA ILE A 200 15.22 -4.53 -4.47
C ILE A 200 14.83 -3.37 -5.38
N ASP A 201 13.83 -3.60 -6.23
CA ASP A 201 13.30 -2.61 -7.18
C ASP A 201 12.54 -1.47 -6.48
N GLY A 202 11.99 -1.74 -5.30
CA GLY A 202 11.33 -0.75 -4.46
C GLY A 202 11.01 -1.29 -3.09
N TYR A 203 11.19 -0.45 -2.07
CA TYR A 203 10.73 -0.66 -0.71
C TYR A 203 9.59 0.31 -0.38
N LEU A 204 8.43 -0.23 -0.04
CA LEU A 204 7.22 0.49 0.31
C LEU A 204 7.06 0.50 1.82
N ASN A 205 7.06 1.69 2.42
CA ASN A 205 6.97 1.89 3.86
C ASN A 205 5.58 2.39 4.27
N PHE A 206 5.04 1.82 5.33
CA PHE A 206 3.71 2.20 5.82
C PHE A 206 3.78 2.41 7.33
N ASP A 207 3.63 3.66 7.71
CA ASP A 207 3.75 4.10 9.09
C ASP A 207 2.61 5.06 9.41
N MET A 208 1.81 4.73 10.45
CA MET A 208 0.66 5.53 10.87
C MET A 208 -0.33 5.86 9.72
N ILE A 209 -1.01 4.85 9.22
CA ILE A 209 -1.93 4.99 8.07
C ILE A 209 -3.41 5.12 8.46
N GLY A 210 -3.72 5.18 9.75
CA GLY A 210 -5.08 5.21 10.30
C GLY A 210 -5.34 6.38 11.27
N SER A 211 -4.62 7.48 11.17
CA SER A 211 -4.70 8.61 12.12
C SER A 211 -6.13 9.15 12.28
N PRO A 212 -6.56 9.50 13.50
CA PRO A 212 -7.96 9.86 13.78
C PRO A 212 -8.42 11.17 13.12
N ASN A 213 -7.50 12.07 12.84
CA ASN A 213 -7.73 13.33 12.10
C ASN A 213 -6.90 13.31 10.79
N PRO A 214 -7.15 12.37 9.83
CA PRO A 214 -6.19 11.93 8.86
C PRO A 214 -5.87 12.96 7.77
N GLY A 215 -4.61 12.96 7.33
CA GLY A 215 -4.18 13.41 6.02
C GLY A 215 -4.00 12.25 5.06
N TYR A 216 -3.71 12.55 3.79
CA TYR A 216 -3.31 11.57 2.79
C TYR A 216 -1.98 12.02 2.20
N PHE A 217 -0.90 11.55 2.81
CA PHE A 217 0.46 11.91 2.45
C PHE A 217 1.14 10.78 1.70
N VAL A 218 1.82 11.13 0.62
CA VAL A 218 2.58 10.20 -0.22
C VAL A 218 4.04 10.60 -0.20
N TYR A 219 4.93 9.64 -0.03
CA TYR A 219 6.38 9.86 -0.10
C TYR A 219 6.80 10.17 -1.55
N ASP A 220 7.70 11.14 -1.74
CA ASP A 220 8.15 11.62 -3.06
C ASP A 220 9.58 11.17 -3.42
N ASP A 221 10.09 10.15 -2.75
CA ASP A 221 11.46 9.67 -2.92
C ASP A 221 11.72 8.97 -4.26
N ASP A 222 10.72 8.25 -4.79
CA ASP A 222 10.79 7.59 -6.09
C ASP A 222 9.56 7.95 -6.94
N PRO A 223 9.75 8.51 -8.16
CA PRO A 223 8.63 9.01 -8.96
C PRO A 223 7.69 7.93 -9.47
N VAL A 224 8.12 6.68 -9.60
CA VAL A 224 7.26 5.58 -10.05
C VAL A 224 6.35 5.12 -8.90
N ILE A 225 6.93 4.97 -7.71
CA ILE A 225 6.18 4.57 -6.51
C ILE A 225 5.22 5.69 -6.11
N GLU A 226 5.69 6.96 -6.07
CA GLU A 226 4.86 8.12 -5.80
C GLU A 226 3.66 8.20 -6.74
N LYS A 227 3.91 8.09 -8.05
CA LYS A 227 2.85 8.12 -9.06
C LYS A 227 1.83 7.02 -8.86
N THR A 228 2.27 5.81 -8.52
CA THR A 228 1.38 4.66 -8.29
C THR A 228 0.36 4.96 -7.18
N PHE A 229 0.80 5.53 -6.06
CA PHE A 229 -0.11 5.93 -4.98
C PHE A 229 -0.98 7.12 -5.36
N LYS A 230 -0.42 8.15 -6.00
CA LYS A 230 -1.18 9.33 -6.43
C LYS A 230 -2.28 8.99 -7.42
N ASP A 231 -2.00 8.12 -8.39
CA ASP A 231 -3.01 7.67 -9.36
C ASP A 231 -4.16 6.91 -8.69
N TYR A 232 -3.85 6.06 -7.70
CA TYR A 232 -4.86 5.36 -6.92
C TYR A 232 -5.79 6.34 -6.19
N PHE A 233 -5.24 7.28 -5.43
CA PHE A 233 -6.05 8.27 -4.70
C PHE A 233 -6.81 9.21 -5.65
N ALA A 234 -6.22 9.59 -6.77
CA ALA A 234 -6.90 10.37 -7.79
C ALA A 234 -8.12 9.63 -8.37
N GLY A 235 -8.01 8.30 -8.56
CA GLY A 235 -9.13 7.44 -8.95
C GLY A 235 -10.28 7.43 -7.95
N LEU A 236 -9.99 7.65 -6.66
CA LEU A 236 -11.00 7.80 -5.61
C LEU A 236 -11.49 9.25 -5.44
N GLY A 237 -10.97 10.21 -6.20
CA GLY A 237 -11.24 11.64 -6.01
C GLY A 237 -10.64 12.20 -4.71
N VAL A 238 -9.64 11.55 -4.14
CA VAL A 238 -8.94 11.98 -2.92
C VAL A 238 -7.65 12.69 -3.31
N ALA A 239 -7.53 13.96 -2.94
CA ALA A 239 -6.29 14.72 -3.14
C ALA A 239 -5.24 14.27 -2.12
N THR A 240 -3.99 14.16 -2.56
CA THR A 240 -2.83 13.85 -1.70
C THR A 240 -1.92 15.05 -1.55
N GLU A 241 -1.08 15.04 -0.54
CA GLU A 241 0.07 15.95 -0.39
C GLU A 241 1.35 15.13 -0.26
N ILE A 242 2.49 15.79 -0.51
CA ILE A 242 3.80 15.19 -0.25
C ILE A 242 3.98 15.07 1.26
N GLU A 243 4.50 13.93 1.68
CA GLU A 243 4.88 13.68 3.06
C GLU A 243 6.10 14.54 3.43
N THR A 244 6.05 15.19 4.57
CA THR A 244 7.14 16.06 5.07
C THR A 244 7.35 15.96 6.58
N GLU A 245 6.38 15.45 7.35
CA GLU A 245 6.46 15.32 8.80
C GLU A 245 7.38 14.17 9.21
N GLY A 246 7.28 13.03 8.51
CA GLY A 246 8.04 11.81 8.76
C GLY A 246 9.24 11.62 7.83
N ASP A 247 9.61 12.63 7.01
CA ASP A 247 10.71 12.51 6.06
C ASP A 247 12.02 12.10 6.75
N GLY A 248 12.51 10.92 6.38
CA GLY A 248 13.70 10.31 6.98
C GLY A 248 13.51 9.77 8.40
N ARG A 249 12.30 9.78 8.98
CA ARG A 249 12.03 9.36 10.36
C ARG A 249 11.43 7.97 10.50
N SER A 250 11.19 7.25 9.41
CA SER A 250 10.67 5.88 9.45
C SER A 250 11.56 4.92 8.64
N ASP A 251 11.20 3.65 8.59
CA ASP A 251 12.02 2.53 8.09
C ASP A 251 12.39 2.59 6.60
N HIS A 252 11.84 3.55 5.83
CA HIS A 252 12.30 3.83 4.47
C HIS A 252 13.73 4.43 4.45
N ALA A 253 14.10 5.18 5.49
CA ALA A 253 15.36 5.93 5.48
C ALA A 253 16.61 5.05 5.34
N PRO A 254 16.77 3.90 6.01
CA PRO A 254 17.91 3.02 5.78
C PRO A 254 17.98 2.48 4.35
N PHE A 255 16.85 2.21 3.71
CA PHE A 255 16.79 1.75 2.31
C PHE A 255 17.17 2.86 1.35
N LYS A 256 16.59 4.07 1.50
CA LYS A 256 16.92 5.28 0.73
C LYS A 256 18.42 5.57 0.81
N ASN A 257 18.99 5.56 2.02
CA ASN A 257 20.42 5.81 2.26
C ASN A 257 21.34 4.75 1.62
N ALA A 258 20.80 3.56 1.37
CA ALA A 258 21.50 2.47 0.68
C ALA A 258 21.28 2.47 -0.85
N GLY A 259 20.58 3.47 -1.39
CA GLY A 259 20.31 3.62 -2.82
C GLY A 259 19.17 2.74 -3.35
N VAL A 260 18.32 2.19 -2.48
CA VAL A 260 17.11 1.47 -2.87
C VAL A 260 16.00 2.49 -3.14
N PRO A 261 15.25 2.38 -4.26
CA PRO A 261 14.04 3.18 -4.47
C PRO A 261 13.04 2.97 -3.33
N VAL A 262 12.50 4.05 -2.79
CA VAL A 262 11.54 3.96 -1.67
C VAL A 262 10.31 4.82 -1.93
N GLY A 263 9.20 4.46 -1.30
CA GLY A 263 7.99 5.23 -1.28
C GLY A 263 7.09 4.75 -0.16
N GLY A 264 5.91 5.32 -0.02
CA GLY A 264 5.00 4.92 1.04
C GLY A 264 3.86 5.88 1.27
N LEU A 265 3.13 5.60 2.34
CA LEU A 265 1.96 6.36 2.77
C LEU A 265 2.06 6.70 4.25
N PHE A 266 1.47 7.84 4.60
CA PHE A 266 1.38 8.35 5.96
C PHE A 266 0.08 9.12 6.14
N SER A 267 -0.53 9.09 7.32
CA SER A 267 -1.76 9.85 7.59
C SER A 267 -1.62 10.98 8.62
N GLY A 268 -0.39 11.23 9.08
CA GLY A 268 -0.03 12.33 9.97
C GLY A 268 0.10 11.92 11.44
N ALA A 269 1.06 12.50 12.14
CA ALA A 269 1.31 12.28 13.57
C ALA A 269 0.91 13.53 14.40
N ASP A 270 1.86 14.18 15.07
CA ASP A 270 1.60 15.26 16.02
C ASP A 270 1.55 16.66 15.39
N TYR A 271 1.89 16.80 14.10
CA TYR A 271 1.70 18.06 13.39
C TYR A 271 0.23 18.44 13.31
N ARG A 272 -0.04 19.75 13.27
CA ARG A 272 -1.40 20.25 13.29
C ARG A 272 -1.96 20.40 11.88
N LYS A 273 -3.11 19.81 11.64
CA LYS A 273 -3.86 19.94 10.39
C LYS A 273 -4.17 21.42 10.13
N THR A 274 -3.82 21.91 8.96
CA THR A 274 -4.16 23.29 8.53
C THR A 274 -5.63 23.41 8.13
N SER A 275 -6.15 24.65 8.05
CA SER A 275 -7.50 24.88 7.54
C SER A 275 -7.68 24.43 6.09
N ALA A 276 -6.64 24.55 5.26
CA ALA A 276 -6.65 24.08 3.87
C ALA A 276 -6.74 22.54 3.81
N GLN A 277 -6.01 21.84 4.67
CA GLN A 277 -6.06 20.38 4.78
C GLN A 277 -7.40 19.89 5.32
N ALA A 278 -7.98 20.60 6.30
CA ALA A 278 -9.32 20.29 6.79
C ALA A 278 -10.42 20.51 5.73
N ALA A 279 -10.28 21.54 4.90
CA ALA A 279 -11.18 21.75 3.75
C ALA A 279 -11.03 20.64 2.69
N LYS A 280 -9.83 20.09 2.51
CA LYS A 280 -9.50 19.04 1.55
C LYS A 280 -9.96 17.66 2.01
N TRP A 281 -9.71 17.30 3.28
CA TRP A 281 -9.86 15.94 3.81
C TRP A 281 -10.88 15.79 4.92
N GLY A 282 -11.51 16.90 5.33
CA GLY A 282 -12.34 16.92 6.54
C GLY A 282 -11.51 16.93 7.83
N GLY A 283 -12.16 16.63 8.94
CA GLY A 283 -11.54 16.65 10.27
C GLY A 283 -11.45 18.05 10.87
N THR A 284 -10.55 18.24 11.84
CA THR A 284 -10.48 19.46 12.66
C THR A 284 -9.16 20.20 12.43
N ALA A 285 -9.24 21.41 11.86
CA ALA A 285 -8.10 22.30 11.72
C ALA A 285 -7.55 22.72 13.10
N GLY A 286 -6.22 22.90 13.17
CA GLY A 286 -5.53 23.29 14.40
C GLY A 286 -5.33 22.15 15.41
N GLN A 287 -5.90 20.97 15.18
CA GLN A 287 -5.64 19.77 15.97
C GLN A 287 -4.57 18.89 15.32
N PRO A 288 -3.82 18.11 16.10
CA PRO A 288 -2.91 17.09 15.56
C PRO A 288 -3.63 16.13 14.62
N PHE A 289 -2.91 15.54 13.67
CA PHE A 289 -3.43 14.42 12.88
C PHE A 289 -3.70 13.22 13.81
N ASP A 290 -2.78 12.96 14.74
CA ASP A 290 -2.94 12.00 15.81
C ASP A 290 -2.54 12.59 17.17
N ARG A 291 -3.53 12.88 18.02
CA ARG A 291 -3.32 13.38 19.38
C ARG A 291 -2.79 12.33 20.35
N CYS A 292 -2.87 11.06 19.97
CA CYS A 292 -2.45 9.93 20.80
C CYS A 292 -1.07 9.38 20.37
N TYR A 293 -0.41 10.04 19.41
CA TYR A 293 0.95 9.68 19.01
C TYR A 293 1.87 9.51 20.24
N HIS A 294 2.57 8.38 20.30
CA HIS A 294 3.47 7.99 21.42
C HIS A 294 2.81 7.99 22.81
N SER A 295 1.51 7.71 22.87
CA SER A 295 0.72 7.84 24.09
C SER A 295 -0.08 6.57 24.41
N SER A 296 -0.49 6.44 25.68
CA SER A 296 -1.34 5.34 26.14
C SER A 296 -2.72 5.29 25.50
N CYS A 297 -3.19 6.42 24.93
CA CYS A 297 -4.47 6.47 24.22
C CYS A 297 -4.39 6.01 22.75
N ASP A 298 -3.22 5.61 22.25
CA ASP A 298 -3.10 5.01 20.91
C ASP A 298 -3.59 3.57 20.92
N THR A 299 -4.91 3.44 20.98
CA THR A 299 -5.68 2.20 21.07
C THR A 299 -6.51 2.00 19.80
N THR A 300 -7.26 0.90 19.70
CA THR A 300 -8.22 0.67 18.61
C THR A 300 -9.27 1.77 18.47
N ALA A 301 -9.54 2.56 19.53
CA ALA A 301 -10.41 3.72 19.49
C ALA A 301 -9.77 4.96 18.82
N ASN A 302 -8.44 4.94 18.61
CA ASN A 302 -7.67 6.01 17.98
C ASN A 302 -7.50 5.83 16.47
N ILE A 303 -8.38 5.08 15.81
CA ILE A 303 -8.30 4.75 14.38
C ILE A 303 -9.43 5.43 13.61
N ASN A 304 -9.09 6.05 12.48
CA ASN A 304 -10.06 6.46 11.47
C ASN A 304 -10.24 5.33 10.45
N ASP A 305 -11.40 4.69 10.48
CA ASP A 305 -11.71 3.53 9.63
C ASP A 305 -11.60 3.87 8.14
N THR A 306 -12.04 5.05 7.70
CA THR A 306 -11.98 5.46 6.29
C THR A 306 -10.55 5.66 5.81
N ALA A 307 -9.69 6.25 6.66
CA ALA A 307 -8.28 6.42 6.30
C ALA A 307 -7.56 5.07 6.25
N LEU A 308 -7.79 4.22 7.25
CA LEU A 308 -7.22 2.87 7.31
C LEU A 308 -7.62 2.02 6.09
N ASP A 309 -8.89 2.06 5.70
CA ASP A 309 -9.45 1.36 4.55
C ASP A 309 -8.78 1.82 3.25
N ARG A 310 -8.85 3.12 2.95
CA ARG A 310 -8.27 3.70 1.73
C ARG A 310 -6.77 3.47 1.60
N ASN A 311 -6.03 3.65 2.70
CA ASN A 311 -4.60 3.41 2.71
C ASN A 311 -4.28 1.92 2.59
N GLY A 312 -5.06 1.03 3.22
CA GLY A 312 -4.93 -0.41 3.08
C GLY A 312 -5.10 -0.87 1.64
N ASP A 313 -6.14 -0.40 0.97
CA ASP A 313 -6.37 -0.71 -0.45
C ASP A 313 -5.30 -0.10 -1.37
N ALA A 314 -4.79 1.09 -1.04
CA ALA A 314 -3.67 1.69 -1.76
C ALA A 314 -2.40 0.83 -1.65
N ILE A 315 -2.15 0.21 -0.50
CA ILE A 315 -1.03 -0.75 -0.31
C ILE A 315 -1.21 -1.95 -1.23
N ALA A 316 -2.39 -2.57 -1.24
CA ALA A 316 -2.69 -3.69 -2.12
C ALA A 316 -2.52 -3.28 -3.60
N HIS A 317 -3.09 -2.13 -3.99
CA HIS A 317 -2.94 -1.60 -5.34
C HIS A 317 -1.47 -1.47 -5.76
N ALA A 318 -0.63 -0.86 -4.91
CA ALA A 318 0.78 -0.66 -5.22
C ALA A 318 1.55 -1.98 -5.33
N ILE A 319 1.29 -2.95 -4.45
CA ILE A 319 1.90 -4.29 -4.52
C ILE A 319 1.54 -4.98 -5.84
N TRP A 320 0.27 -4.95 -6.25
CA TRP A 320 -0.15 -5.56 -7.54
C TRP A 320 0.45 -4.83 -8.73
N ALA A 321 0.42 -3.49 -8.73
CA ALA A 321 0.89 -2.70 -9.86
C ALA A 321 2.42 -2.79 -10.06
N LEU A 322 3.19 -2.74 -8.99
CA LEU A 322 4.66 -2.67 -9.07
C LEU A 322 5.33 -4.04 -9.23
N SER A 323 4.59 -5.13 -9.02
CA SER A 323 5.13 -6.49 -9.12
C SER A 323 4.76 -7.25 -10.41
N GLN A 324 4.19 -6.54 -11.39
CA GLN A 324 3.87 -7.08 -12.73
C GLN A 324 5.12 -7.19 -13.60
#